data_2262ab50a739303032823b20f412148c
#
_entry.id   2262ab50a739303032823b20f412148c
#
_cell.length_a   1.000
_cell.length_b   1.000
_cell.length_c   1.000
_cell.angle_alpha   90.00
_cell.angle_beta   90.00
_cell.angle_gamma   90.00
#
_symmetry.space_group_name_H-M   'P 1'
#
loop_
_entity.id
_entity.type
_entity.pdbx_description
1 polymer ?
#
loop_
_entity_poly.entity_id
_entity_poly.type
_entity_poly.pdbx_seq_one_letter_code
_entity_poly.pdbx_strand_id
1 'polypeptide(L)'
;MSHGPGRRVPALLVAHGGLAPELKATAESIAGAAEDLVCLSNRDCSPEELTEEVGRCLDARPGCIVMVDLAGGSCLAAVQRACRDRSGVTVVAGVNLPLLLDYLQKRETLPRDELLAHMVDRGRNGIKVVSGGS
;
A
#
# COMPACT_ATOMS: atom_id res chain seq x y z
N MET A 1 -17.95 -6.20 4.57
CA MET A 1 -18.95 -5.40 3.89
C MET A 1 -18.34 -4.76 2.65
N SER A 2 -18.98 -4.87 1.53
CA SER A 2 -18.48 -4.28 0.30
C SER A 2 -18.66 -2.76 0.32
N HIS A 3 -17.84 -2.06 -0.46
CA HIS A 3 -17.97 -0.62 -0.62
C HIS A 3 -19.10 -0.30 -1.58
N GLY A 4 -19.88 0.70 -1.24
CA GLY A 4 -20.83 1.26 -2.17
C GLY A 4 -20.15 2.12 -3.22
N PRO A 5 -20.90 2.55 -4.26
CA PRO A 5 -20.35 3.45 -5.28
C PRO A 5 -19.75 4.71 -4.67
N GLY A 6 -18.58 5.11 -5.17
CA GLY A 6 -17.89 6.30 -4.72
C GLY A 6 -17.09 6.15 -3.43
N ARG A 7 -17.15 5.01 -2.79
CA ARG A 7 -16.36 4.76 -1.57
C ARG A 7 -15.04 4.11 -1.94
N ARG A 8 -13.98 4.66 -1.40
CA ARG A 8 -12.62 4.17 -1.64
C ARG A 8 -12.21 3.16 -0.59
N VAL A 9 -11.53 2.10 -1.02
CA VAL A 9 -10.84 1.20 -0.10
C VAL A 9 -9.62 1.96 0.42
N PRO A 10 -9.50 2.17 1.74
CA PRO A 10 -8.36 2.92 2.27
C PRO A 10 -7.08 2.12 2.20
N ALA A 11 -5.97 2.82 2.09
CA ALA A 11 -4.65 2.18 2.06
C ALA A 11 -3.59 3.06 2.72
N LEU A 12 -2.49 2.42 3.06
CA LEU A 12 -1.33 3.02 3.67
C LEU A 12 -0.10 2.46 2.96
N LEU A 13 0.87 3.31 2.68
CA LEU A 13 2.11 2.91 2.03
C LEU A 13 3.26 3.10 3.01
N VAL A 14 3.95 2.02 3.36
CA VAL A 14 5.05 2.05 4.33
C VAL A 14 6.29 1.49 3.66
N ALA A 15 7.33 2.29 3.58
CA ALA A 15 8.54 1.90 2.86
C ALA A 15 9.78 2.50 3.48
N HIS A 16 10.93 1.93 3.12
CA HIS A 16 12.23 2.38 3.59
C HIS A 16 12.62 3.70 2.93
N GLY A 17 13.25 4.58 3.71
CA GLY A 17 13.81 5.82 3.20
C GLY A 17 12.77 6.72 2.55
N GLY A 18 13.08 7.24 1.37
CA GLY A 18 12.19 8.13 0.61
C GLY A 18 11.30 7.43 -0.41
N LEU A 19 11.24 6.09 -0.40
CA LEU A 19 10.56 5.34 -1.46
C LEU A 19 9.06 5.60 -1.49
N ALA A 20 8.38 5.63 -0.35
CA ALA A 20 6.93 5.76 -0.33
C ALA A 20 6.44 7.07 -0.98
N PRO A 21 6.92 8.25 -0.59
CA PRO A 21 6.47 9.48 -1.25
C PRO A 21 6.86 9.55 -2.73
N GLU A 22 8.01 9.01 -3.11
CA GLU A 22 8.41 9.01 -4.52
C GLU A 22 7.56 8.05 -5.34
N LEU A 23 7.26 6.88 -4.81
CA LEU A 23 6.38 5.92 -5.46
C LEU A 23 4.98 6.49 -5.64
N LYS A 24 4.46 7.14 -4.60
CA LYS A 24 3.17 7.81 -4.65
C LYS A 24 3.16 8.92 -5.71
N ALA A 25 4.17 9.79 -5.71
CA ALA A 25 4.25 10.90 -6.67
C ALA A 25 4.31 10.39 -8.10
N THR A 26 5.07 9.33 -8.35
CA THR A 26 5.16 8.72 -9.67
C THR A 26 3.81 8.13 -10.09
N ALA A 27 3.16 7.41 -9.19
CA ALA A 27 1.85 6.84 -9.48
C ALA A 27 0.81 7.92 -9.75
N GLU A 28 0.85 9.01 -8.99
CA GLU A 28 -0.08 10.13 -9.18
C GLU A 28 0.10 10.81 -10.56
N SER A 29 1.34 10.87 -11.06
CA SER A 29 1.59 11.45 -12.37
C SER A 29 0.97 10.63 -13.50
N ILE A 30 0.68 9.36 -13.25
CA ILE A 30 0.09 8.45 -14.24
C ILE A 30 -1.42 8.29 -14.03
N ALA A 31 -1.85 8.10 -12.79
CA ALA A 31 -3.22 7.72 -12.45
C ALA A 31 -4.06 8.83 -11.81
N GLY A 32 -3.47 9.99 -11.55
CA GLY A 32 -4.18 11.10 -10.91
C GLY A 32 -3.91 11.19 -9.41
N ALA A 33 -4.31 12.30 -8.81
CA ALA A 33 -4.01 12.63 -7.43
C ALA A 33 -4.56 11.58 -6.45
N ALA A 34 -3.79 11.30 -5.41
CA ALA A 34 -4.13 10.35 -4.36
C ALA A 34 -3.78 10.95 -2.99
N GLU A 35 -4.36 12.10 -2.67
CA GLU A 35 -4.06 12.85 -1.45
C GLU A 35 -4.36 12.06 -0.18
N ASP A 36 -5.32 11.17 -0.24
CA ASP A 36 -5.72 10.31 0.88
C ASP A 36 -4.79 9.14 1.15
N LEU A 37 -3.86 8.84 0.22
CA LEU A 37 -2.87 7.79 0.44
C LEU A 37 -1.75 8.31 1.33
N VAL A 38 -1.68 7.78 2.55
CA VAL A 38 -0.67 8.17 3.52
C VAL A 38 0.60 7.36 3.32
N CYS A 39 1.73 8.06 3.36
CA CYS A 39 3.05 7.45 3.22
C CYS A 39 3.82 7.55 4.53
N LEU A 40 4.35 6.44 5.00
CA LEU A 40 5.17 6.39 6.19
C LEU A 40 6.53 5.77 5.87
N SER A 41 7.54 6.14 6.65
CA SER A 41 8.91 5.70 6.46
C SER A 41 9.53 5.32 7.79
N ASN A 42 10.52 4.43 7.73
CA ASN A 42 11.37 4.13 8.88
C ASN A 42 12.44 5.20 9.13
N ARG A 43 12.51 6.19 8.24
CA ARG A 43 13.53 7.25 8.33
C ARG A 43 13.24 8.19 9.51
N ASP A 44 14.29 8.49 10.28
CA ASP A 44 14.24 9.44 11.38
C ASP A 44 13.23 9.09 12.49
N CYS A 45 12.93 7.83 12.66
CA CYS A 45 12.05 7.37 13.75
C CYS A 45 12.52 6.00 14.26
N SER A 46 12.21 5.71 15.52
CA SER A 46 12.49 4.40 16.08
C SER A 46 11.48 3.37 15.59
N PRO A 47 11.78 2.07 15.71
CA PRO A 47 10.80 1.03 15.40
C PRO A 47 9.49 1.19 16.19
N GLU A 48 9.57 1.62 17.45
CA GLU A 48 8.40 1.83 18.30
C GLU A 48 7.58 3.02 17.80
N GLU A 49 8.23 4.09 17.40
CA GLU A 49 7.56 5.26 16.84
C GLU A 49 6.84 4.93 15.55
N LEU A 50 7.48 4.16 14.67
CA LEU A 50 6.85 3.74 13.42
C LEU A 50 5.64 2.85 13.69
N THR A 51 5.77 1.91 14.63
CA THR A 51 4.66 1.04 15.02
C THR A 51 3.45 1.85 15.50
N GLU A 52 3.69 2.85 16.35
CA GLU A 52 2.62 3.72 16.86
C GLU A 52 1.97 4.54 15.76
N GLU A 53 2.78 5.06 14.85
CA GLU A 53 2.29 5.86 13.74
C GLU A 53 1.43 5.04 12.78
N VAL A 54 1.87 3.83 12.46
CA VAL A 54 1.07 2.89 11.67
C VAL A 54 -0.25 2.60 12.38
N GLY A 55 -0.21 2.33 13.68
CA GLY A 55 -1.41 2.06 14.46
C GLY A 55 -2.43 3.20 14.40
N ARG A 56 -1.98 4.43 14.55
CA ARG A 56 -2.87 5.60 14.44
C ARG A 56 -3.52 5.69 13.05
N CYS A 57 -2.76 5.42 12.02
CA CYS A 57 -3.28 5.44 10.65
C CYS A 57 -4.31 4.34 10.44
N LEU A 58 -4.07 3.15 10.99
CA LEU A 58 -5.00 2.03 10.88
C LEU A 58 -6.31 2.30 11.61
N ASP A 59 -6.24 2.92 12.79
CA ASP A 59 -7.44 3.25 13.57
C ASP A 59 -8.33 4.26 12.84
N ALA A 60 -7.73 5.12 12.05
CA ALA A 60 -8.47 6.11 11.25
C ALA A 60 -8.98 5.54 9.92
N ARG A 61 -8.59 4.32 9.54
CA ARG A 61 -8.89 3.74 8.22
C ARG A 61 -9.36 2.30 8.33
N PRO A 62 -10.60 2.06 8.79
CA PRO A 62 -11.13 0.70 8.87
C PRO A 62 -11.08 -0.01 7.52
N GLY A 63 -10.66 -1.26 7.50
CA GLY A 63 -10.54 -2.03 6.27
C GLY A 63 -9.31 -1.70 5.43
N CYS A 64 -8.30 -1.09 6.05
CA CYS A 64 -7.11 -0.61 5.35
C CYS A 64 -6.29 -1.74 4.72
N ILE A 65 -5.77 -1.48 3.52
CA ILE A 65 -4.74 -2.30 2.90
C ILE A 65 -3.41 -1.58 3.13
N VAL A 66 -2.47 -2.25 3.80
CA VAL A 66 -1.14 -1.70 4.01
C VAL A 66 -0.20 -2.28 2.97
N MET A 67 0.39 -1.42 2.17
CA MET A 67 1.37 -1.80 1.15
C MET A 67 2.77 -1.51 1.69
N VAL A 68 3.61 -2.55 1.75
CA VAL A 68 4.99 -2.45 2.25
C VAL A 68 5.94 -2.79 1.12
N ASP A 69 7.07 -2.12 1.06
CA ASP A 69 8.02 -2.28 -0.05
C ASP A 69 8.74 -3.62 -0.07
N LEU A 70 8.92 -4.24 1.08
CA LEU A 70 9.75 -5.44 1.19
C LEU A 70 9.07 -6.46 2.11
N ALA A 71 9.13 -7.74 1.73
CA ALA A 71 8.57 -8.83 2.52
C ALA A 71 9.50 -9.24 3.67
N GLY A 72 10.10 -8.26 4.33
CA GLY A 72 11.00 -8.42 5.47
C GLY A 72 11.44 -7.05 5.93
N GLY A 73 12.34 -6.98 6.90
CA GLY A 73 12.92 -5.73 7.36
C GLY A 73 12.05 -4.96 8.35
N SER A 74 12.50 -3.76 8.69
CA SER A 74 11.95 -2.97 9.79
C SER A 74 10.55 -2.43 9.51
N CYS A 75 10.24 -2.12 8.26
CA CYS A 75 8.92 -1.58 7.93
C CYS A 75 7.84 -2.64 8.08
N LEU A 76 8.06 -3.84 7.54
CA LEU A 76 7.12 -4.94 7.71
C LEU A 76 6.96 -5.31 9.18
N ALA A 77 8.07 -5.36 9.93
CA ALA A 77 8.02 -5.68 11.36
C ALA A 77 7.16 -4.68 12.14
N ALA A 78 7.30 -3.39 11.87
CA ALA A 78 6.50 -2.36 12.53
C ALA A 78 5.02 -2.49 12.18
N VAL A 79 4.72 -2.75 10.90
CA VAL A 79 3.34 -2.96 10.44
C VAL A 79 2.72 -4.19 11.11
N GLN A 80 3.47 -5.30 11.18
CA GLN A 80 2.97 -6.51 11.82
C GLN A 80 2.67 -6.30 13.31
N ARG A 81 3.55 -5.56 14.02
CA ARG A 81 3.31 -5.23 15.42
C ARG A 81 2.06 -4.38 15.59
N ALA A 82 1.87 -3.39 14.72
CA ALA A 82 0.69 -2.53 14.76
C ALA A 82 -0.60 -3.31 14.47
N CYS A 83 -0.53 -4.37 13.68
CA CYS A 83 -1.70 -5.17 13.31
C CYS A 83 -2.13 -6.17 14.36
N ARG A 84 -1.29 -6.49 15.36
CA ARG A 84 -1.56 -7.56 16.32
C ARG A 84 -2.91 -7.46 17.01
N ASP A 85 -3.31 -6.26 17.40
CA ASP A 85 -4.56 -6.04 18.12
C ASP A 85 -5.63 -5.38 17.25
N ARG A 86 -5.48 -5.48 15.93
CA ARG A 86 -6.40 -4.86 14.98
C ARG A 86 -6.89 -5.87 13.96
N SER A 87 -8.20 -5.90 13.75
CA SER A 87 -8.82 -6.77 12.76
C SER A 87 -9.11 -5.99 11.47
N GLY A 88 -9.36 -6.72 10.38
CA GLY A 88 -9.77 -6.11 9.13
C GLY A 88 -8.66 -5.46 8.32
N VAL A 89 -7.41 -5.59 8.75
CA VAL A 89 -6.24 -5.04 8.04
C VAL A 89 -5.61 -6.14 7.21
N THR A 90 -5.28 -5.83 5.97
CA THR A 90 -4.54 -6.73 5.10
C THR A 90 -3.22 -6.08 4.71
N VAL A 91 -2.14 -6.84 4.77
CA VAL A 91 -0.80 -6.36 4.44
C VAL A 91 -0.34 -7.02 3.14
N VAL A 92 0.12 -6.19 2.20
CA VAL A 92 0.73 -6.65 0.95
C VAL A 92 2.18 -6.21 0.99
N ALA A 93 3.10 -7.17 0.99
CA ALA A 93 4.53 -6.88 0.98
C ALA A 93 5.10 -7.06 -0.43
N GLY A 94 6.04 -6.22 -0.80
CA GLY A 94 6.63 -6.24 -2.13
C GLY A 94 5.92 -5.32 -3.11
N VAL A 95 5.40 -4.18 -2.64
CA VAL A 95 4.72 -3.22 -3.50
C VAL A 95 5.64 -2.74 -4.62
N ASN A 96 5.08 -2.67 -5.82
CA ASN A 96 5.76 -2.10 -6.97
C ASN A 96 4.80 -1.12 -7.67
N LEU A 97 5.29 -0.41 -8.66
CA LEU A 97 4.49 0.61 -9.34
C LEU A 97 3.24 0.03 -10.03
N PRO A 98 3.31 -1.11 -10.76
CA PRO A 98 2.10 -1.69 -11.34
C PRO A 98 1.01 -2.03 -10.31
N LEU A 99 1.39 -2.54 -9.15
CA LEU A 99 0.46 -2.85 -8.07
C LEU A 99 -0.21 -1.57 -7.54
N LEU A 100 0.58 -0.54 -7.30
CA LEU A 100 0.07 0.73 -6.79
C LEU A 100 -0.84 1.42 -7.80
N LEU A 101 -0.47 1.40 -9.08
CA LEU A 101 -1.32 1.95 -10.14
C LEU A 101 -2.66 1.26 -10.19
N ASP A 102 -2.68 -0.06 -10.06
CA ASP A 102 -3.91 -0.83 -10.08
C ASP A 102 -4.81 -0.47 -8.90
N TYR A 103 -4.21 -0.31 -7.70
CA TYR A 103 -4.94 0.16 -6.53
C TYR A 103 -5.62 1.51 -6.82
N LEU A 104 -4.88 2.48 -7.32
CA LEU A 104 -5.42 3.82 -7.56
C LEU A 104 -6.54 3.82 -8.62
N GLN A 105 -6.41 2.97 -9.63
CA GLN A 105 -7.37 2.90 -10.72
C GLN A 105 -8.67 2.18 -10.33
N LYS A 106 -8.62 1.25 -9.39
CA LYS A 106 -9.73 0.36 -9.08
C LYS A 106 -10.30 0.45 -7.67
N ARG A 107 -9.71 1.26 -6.81
CA ARG A 107 -10.11 1.35 -5.40
C ARG A 107 -11.53 1.83 -5.14
N GLU A 108 -12.13 2.48 -6.12
CA GLU A 108 -13.50 2.99 -6.00
C GLU A 108 -14.54 2.08 -6.67
N THR A 109 -14.10 1.09 -7.43
CA THR A 109 -15.00 0.25 -8.22
C THR A 109 -15.04 -1.21 -7.79
N LEU A 110 -13.96 -1.72 -7.18
CA LEU A 110 -13.91 -3.11 -6.74
C LEU A 110 -14.06 -3.23 -5.23
N PRO A 111 -14.78 -4.26 -4.76
CA PRO A 111 -14.77 -4.60 -3.34
C PRO A 111 -13.36 -4.95 -2.90
N ARG A 112 -13.07 -4.76 -1.61
CA ARG A 112 -11.74 -4.88 -1.04
C ARG A 112 -11.01 -6.18 -1.42
N ASP A 113 -11.67 -7.33 -1.29
CA ASP A 113 -11.03 -8.62 -1.55
C ASP A 113 -10.71 -8.83 -3.02
N GLU A 114 -11.61 -8.39 -3.90
CA GLU A 114 -11.36 -8.42 -5.35
C GLU A 114 -10.25 -7.45 -5.73
N LEU A 115 -10.26 -6.26 -5.15
CA LEU A 115 -9.21 -5.26 -5.37
C LEU A 115 -7.86 -5.83 -5.00
N LEU A 116 -7.77 -6.46 -3.83
CA LEU A 116 -6.52 -7.03 -3.33
C LEU A 116 -5.96 -8.09 -4.26
N ALA A 117 -6.81 -9.03 -4.68
CA ALA A 117 -6.41 -10.09 -5.61
C ALA A 117 -5.94 -9.50 -6.95
N HIS A 118 -6.63 -8.49 -7.44
CA HIS A 118 -6.30 -7.81 -8.69
C HIS A 118 -4.96 -7.09 -8.60
N MET A 119 -4.72 -6.37 -7.50
CA MET A 119 -3.47 -5.67 -7.25
C MET A 119 -2.28 -6.62 -7.24
N VAL A 120 -2.39 -7.73 -6.53
CA VAL A 120 -1.31 -8.72 -6.44
C VAL A 120 -1.01 -9.32 -7.80
N ASP A 121 -2.04 -9.65 -8.56
CA ASP A 121 -1.89 -10.18 -9.90
C ASP A 121 -1.16 -9.18 -10.82
N ARG A 122 -1.56 -7.92 -10.78
CA ARG A 122 -0.91 -6.87 -11.58
C ARG A 122 0.53 -6.64 -11.16
N GLY A 123 0.78 -6.67 -9.85
CA GLY A 123 2.14 -6.51 -9.34
C GLY A 123 3.06 -7.61 -9.84
N ARG A 124 2.60 -8.84 -9.78
CA ARG A 124 3.37 -10.00 -10.26
C ARG A 124 3.57 -9.95 -11.78
N ASN A 125 2.53 -9.66 -12.52
CA ASN A 125 2.58 -9.64 -13.98
C ASN A 125 3.28 -8.40 -14.55
N GLY A 126 3.55 -7.41 -13.70
CA GLY A 126 4.29 -6.23 -14.08
C GLY A 126 5.79 -6.46 -14.22
N ILE A 127 6.27 -7.61 -13.76
CA ILE A 127 7.68 -7.99 -13.88
C ILE A 127 7.83 -8.82 -15.13
N LYS A 128 8.48 -8.25 -16.15
CA LYS A 128 8.62 -8.90 -17.45
C LYS A 128 10.02 -8.72 -17.99
N VAL A 129 10.51 -9.76 -18.66
CA VAL A 129 11.72 -9.65 -19.46
C VAL A 129 11.29 -9.21 -20.84
N VAL A 130 11.81 -8.08 -21.30
CA VAL A 130 11.46 -7.51 -22.60
C VAL A 130 12.71 -7.57 -23.47
N SER A 131 12.58 -8.18 -24.66
CA SER A 131 13.70 -8.23 -25.60
C SER A 131 14.05 -6.84 -26.10
N GLY A 132 15.36 -6.56 -26.18
CA GLY A 132 15.85 -5.26 -26.64
C GLY A 132 15.80 -5.16 -28.16
N GLY A 133 14.66 -4.97 -28.69
CA GLY A 133 14.49 -4.58 -30.08
C GLY A 133 15.15 -5.47 -31.12
N SER A 134 14.92 -6.52 -31.35
CA SER A 134 15.42 -7.27 -32.45
C SER A 134 14.86 -7.41 -33.67
#